data_47bac4502afb61a68c3387237da4cc34
#
_entry.id   47bac4502afb61a68c3387237da4cc34
#
_cell.length_a   1.000
_cell.length_b   1.000
_cell.length_c   1.000
_cell.angle_alpha   90.00
_cell.angle_beta   90.00
_cell.angle_gamma   90.00
#
_symmetry.space_group_name_H-M   'P 1'
#
loop_
_entity.id
_entity.type
_entity.pdbx_description
1 polymer ?
#
loop_
_entity_poly.entity_id
_entity_poly.type
_entity_poly.pdbx_seq_one_letter_code
_entity_poly.pdbx_strand_id
1 'polypeptide(L)'
;HIGDFVKIRMPEDVFLASLDKYNIDFALCSCGSAVEVDHDQNPIPDEDQVTQHDNNERMLRLVRQHSKRIGAFMWIKPRLESCDQDFEDMIASNRDIIYGIKVHPYHSKMAFNSDKVQEYIRLAQKYDLPVVSHTSNDYESSPQLVYEMALKYPNVNFVMCHMGLATDNQEAIELIAKLPNLYGDTAWVRADMV
;
A
#
# COMPACT_ATOMS: atom_id res chain seq x y z
N HIS A 1 -6.31 -1.51 -5.98
CA HIS A 1 -6.58 -2.66 -5.10
C HIS A 1 -7.47 -3.66 -5.80
N ILE A 2 -7.32 -4.94 -5.47
CA ILE A 2 -8.20 -6.03 -5.89
C ILE A 2 -8.97 -6.49 -4.64
N GLY A 3 -10.18 -7.03 -4.84
CA GLY A 3 -11.06 -7.48 -3.77
C GLY A 3 -12.05 -6.41 -3.31
N ASP A 4 -12.66 -6.65 -2.17
CA ASP A 4 -13.60 -5.70 -1.58
C ASP A 4 -12.84 -4.66 -0.77
N PHE A 5 -13.05 -3.40 -1.10
CA PHE A 5 -12.41 -2.26 -0.45
C PHE A 5 -13.45 -1.18 -0.18
N VAL A 6 -13.93 -1.10 1.05
CA VAL A 6 -15.01 -0.19 1.45
C VAL A 6 -16.23 -0.35 0.51
N LYS A 7 -16.61 0.68 -0.25
CA LYS A 7 -17.73 0.65 -1.20
C LYS A 7 -17.39 0.14 -2.59
N ILE A 8 -16.12 -0.22 -2.81
CA ILE A 8 -15.64 -0.65 -4.13
C ILE A 8 -15.48 -2.17 -4.12
N ARG A 9 -16.13 -2.82 -5.06
CA ARG A 9 -15.91 -4.24 -5.36
C ARG A 9 -15.10 -4.34 -6.65
N MET A 10 -13.92 -4.92 -6.55
CA MET A 10 -13.03 -5.17 -7.68
C MET A 10 -12.61 -6.65 -7.69
N PRO A 11 -13.53 -7.57 -8.07
CA PRO A 11 -13.17 -8.97 -8.21
C PRO A 11 -12.12 -9.16 -9.32
N GLU A 12 -11.43 -10.27 -9.29
CA GLU A 12 -10.27 -10.54 -10.14
C GLU A 12 -10.59 -10.46 -11.64
N ASP A 13 -11.74 -11.00 -12.05
CA ASP A 13 -12.22 -10.96 -13.44
C ASP A 13 -12.50 -9.54 -13.92
N VAL A 14 -13.12 -8.70 -13.09
CA VAL A 14 -13.38 -7.29 -13.40
C VAL A 14 -12.08 -6.51 -13.50
N PHE A 15 -11.11 -6.79 -12.61
CA PHE A 15 -9.80 -6.15 -12.64
C PHE A 15 -9.06 -6.49 -13.94
N LEU A 16 -8.96 -7.79 -14.28
CA LEU A 16 -8.29 -8.24 -15.50
C LEU A 16 -8.96 -7.69 -16.77
N ALA A 17 -10.29 -7.73 -16.83
CA ALA A 17 -11.04 -7.14 -17.93
C ALA A 17 -10.80 -5.62 -18.06
N SER A 18 -10.58 -4.93 -16.94
CA SER A 18 -10.25 -3.50 -16.95
C SER A 18 -8.86 -3.24 -17.53
N LEU A 19 -7.86 -4.09 -17.20
CA LEU A 19 -6.54 -3.98 -17.82
C LEU A 19 -6.63 -4.11 -19.34
N ASP A 20 -7.41 -5.07 -19.84
CA ASP A 20 -7.60 -5.28 -21.28
C ASP A 20 -8.34 -4.10 -21.92
N LYS A 21 -9.43 -3.65 -21.29
CA LYS A 21 -10.25 -2.54 -21.79
C LYS A 21 -9.46 -1.25 -21.97
N TYR A 22 -8.53 -0.98 -21.06
CA TYR A 22 -7.74 0.26 -21.05
C TYR A 22 -6.32 0.09 -21.61
N ASN A 23 -6.00 -1.05 -22.23
CA ASN A 23 -4.70 -1.38 -22.79
C ASN A 23 -3.56 -1.19 -21.77
N ILE A 24 -3.78 -1.67 -20.54
CA ILE A 24 -2.76 -1.65 -19.49
C ILE A 24 -1.98 -2.96 -19.56
N ASP A 25 -0.71 -2.90 -19.90
CA ASP A 25 0.14 -4.08 -20.05
C ASP A 25 0.46 -4.74 -18.71
N PHE A 26 0.77 -3.93 -17.68
CA PHE A 26 1.16 -4.40 -16.36
C PHE A 26 0.65 -3.48 -15.24
N ALA A 27 0.18 -4.07 -14.16
CA ALA A 27 -0.30 -3.34 -13.00
C ALA A 27 0.28 -3.88 -11.68
N LEU A 28 0.70 -2.98 -10.80
CA LEU A 28 1.06 -3.30 -9.42
C LEU A 28 -0.16 -3.14 -8.52
N CYS A 29 -0.48 -4.14 -7.75
CA CYS A 29 -1.68 -4.09 -6.90
C CYS A 29 -1.53 -4.83 -5.58
N SER A 30 -2.39 -4.49 -4.64
CA SER A 30 -2.55 -5.16 -3.35
C SER A 30 -3.99 -5.66 -3.20
N CYS A 31 -4.19 -6.69 -2.40
CA CYS A 31 -5.54 -7.12 -2.03
C CYS A 31 -6.10 -6.17 -0.96
N GLY A 32 -7.21 -5.51 -1.27
CA GLY A 32 -7.87 -4.55 -0.38
C GLY A 32 -8.81 -5.20 0.64
N SER A 33 -8.99 -6.52 0.60
CA SER A 33 -9.92 -7.23 1.50
C SER A 33 -9.46 -7.26 2.96
N ALA A 34 -8.22 -6.87 3.25
CA ALA A 34 -7.71 -6.74 4.63
C ALA A 34 -7.94 -5.35 5.24
N VAL A 35 -8.71 -4.49 4.58
CA VAL A 35 -9.10 -3.20 5.16
C VAL A 35 -9.86 -3.42 6.47
N GLU A 36 -9.57 -2.59 7.47
CA GLU A 36 -10.07 -2.77 8.84
C GLU A 36 -11.43 -2.11 9.09
N VAL A 37 -12.15 -1.79 8.02
CA VAL A 37 -13.49 -1.19 8.08
C VAL A 37 -14.44 -1.89 7.11
N ASP A 38 -15.73 -1.90 7.44
CA ASP A 38 -16.78 -2.46 6.61
C ASP A 38 -17.17 -1.50 5.45
N HIS A 39 -18.18 -1.90 4.70
CA HIS A 39 -18.74 -1.13 3.58
C HIS A 39 -19.22 0.27 4.00
N ASP A 40 -19.70 0.43 5.22
CA ASP A 40 -20.20 1.69 5.77
C ASP A 40 -19.14 2.47 6.55
N GLN A 41 -17.88 2.03 6.48
CA GLN A 41 -16.72 2.57 7.17
C GLN A 41 -16.75 2.40 8.71
N ASN A 42 -17.56 1.47 9.22
CA ASN A 42 -17.48 1.09 10.62
C ASN A 42 -16.29 0.14 10.84
N PRO A 43 -15.61 0.21 11.99
CA PRO A 43 -14.56 -0.73 12.32
C PRO A 43 -15.08 -2.18 12.32
N ILE A 44 -14.38 -3.07 11.63
CA ILE A 44 -14.63 -4.52 11.71
C ILE A 44 -14.02 -5.01 13.03
N PRO A 45 -14.74 -5.83 13.84
CA PRO A 45 -14.15 -6.45 15.03
C PRO A 45 -12.85 -7.19 14.70
N ASP A 46 -11.86 -7.12 15.59
CA ASP A 46 -10.51 -7.65 15.30
C ASP A 46 -10.54 -9.15 14.98
N GLU A 47 -11.43 -9.91 15.62
CA GLU A 47 -11.65 -11.35 15.40
C GLU A 47 -12.29 -11.70 14.04
N ASP A 48 -12.97 -10.76 13.41
CA ASP A 48 -13.65 -10.95 12.12
C ASP A 48 -12.80 -10.46 10.93
N GLN A 49 -11.65 -9.87 11.19
CA GLN A 49 -10.82 -9.30 10.15
C GLN A 49 -10.01 -10.37 9.40
N VAL A 50 -9.85 -10.17 8.10
CA VAL A 50 -8.91 -10.98 7.29
C VAL A 50 -7.49 -10.74 7.79
N THR A 51 -6.74 -11.81 8.02
CA THR A 51 -5.35 -11.72 8.46
C THR A 51 -4.44 -11.14 7.40
N GLN A 52 -3.32 -10.55 7.81
CA GLN A 52 -2.26 -10.09 6.91
C GLN A 52 -1.75 -11.24 6.03
N HIS A 53 -1.55 -12.41 6.64
CA HIS A 53 -1.09 -13.61 5.95
C HIS A 53 -2.06 -14.04 4.85
N ASP A 54 -3.34 -14.30 5.17
CA ASP A 54 -4.33 -14.79 4.22
C ASP A 54 -4.58 -13.83 3.07
N ASN A 55 -4.59 -12.52 3.39
CA ASN A 55 -4.75 -11.46 2.41
C ASN A 55 -3.60 -11.45 1.38
N ASN A 56 -2.37 -11.57 1.87
CA ASN A 56 -1.19 -11.56 1.02
C ASN A 56 -1.05 -12.89 0.23
N GLU A 57 -1.35 -14.03 0.83
CA GLU A 57 -1.40 -15.30 0.12
C GLU A 57 -2.43 -15.29 -1.02
N ARG A 58 -3.59 -14.67 -0.81
CA ARG A 58 -4.57 -14.47 -1.87
C ARG A 58 -4.00 -13.64 -3.02
N MET A 59 -3.29 -12.54 -2.70
CA MET A 59 -2.66 -11.70 -3.70
C MET A 59 -1.57 -12.45 -4.48
N LEU A 60 -0.71 -13.19 -3.79
CA LEU A 60 0.36 -13.95 -4.41
C LEU A 60 -0.16 -15.07 -5.32
N ARG A 61 -1.24 -15.77 -4.93
CA ARG A 61 -1.89 -16.76 -5.80
C ARG A 61 -2.36 -16.15 -7.12
N LEU A 62 -3.00 -14.98 -7.07
CA LEU A 62 -3.44 -14.28 -8.27
C LEU A 62 -2.25 -13.87 -9.15
N VAL A 63 -1.21 -13.31 -8.55
CA VAL A 63 -0.02 -12.89 -9.30
C VAL A 63 0.67 -14.08 -9.96
N ARG A 64 0.82 -15.21 -9.29
CA ARG A 64 1.40 -16.43 -9.88
C ARG A 64 0.64 -16.89 -11.13
N GLN A 65 -0.68 -16.71 -11.17
CA GLN A 65 -1.50 -17.03 -12.35
C GLN A 65 -1.35 -16.01 -13.49
N HIS A 66 -1.01 -14.77 -13.16
CA HIS A 66 -0.98 -13.64 -14.11
C HIS A 66 0.32 -12.82 -14.01
N SER A 67 1.47 -13.46 -13.76
CA SER A 67 2.75 -12.78 -13.47
C SER A 67 3.29 -11.88 -14.58
N LYS A 68 2.81 -12.06 -15.82
CA LYS A 68 3.12 -11.15 -16.93
C LYS A 68 2.25 -9.89 -16.98
N ARG A 69 1.21 -9.81 -16.16
CA ARG A 69 0.21 -8.75 -16.16
C ARG A 69 0.09 -8.03 -14.81
N ILE A 70 0.49 -8.70 -13.71
CA ILE A 70 0.26 -8.21 -12.35
C ILE A 70 1.50 -8.47 -11.50
N GLY A 71 1.87 -7.48 -10.68
CA GLY A 71 2.83 -7.62 -9.59
C GLY A 71 2.18 -7.32 -8.23
N ALA A 72 2.69 -7.91 -7.17
CA ALA A 72 2.14 -7.77 -5.82
C ALA A 72 2.75 -6.60 -5.04
N PHE A 73 1.92 -5.82 -4.37
CA PHE A 73 2.26 -5.09 -3.17
C PHE A 73 1.73 -5.86 -1.95
N MET A 74 2.60 -6.14 -1.00
CA MET A 74 2.26 -6.83 0.24
C MET A 74 1.55 -5.87 1.19
N TRP A 75 0.29 -6.17 1.56
CA TRP A 75 -0.48 -5.37 2.50
C TRP A 75 -0.07 -5.67 3.93
N ILE A 76 0.09 -4.65 4.77
CA ILE A 76 0.44 -4.82 6.18
C ILE A 76 -0.67 -4.30 7.10
N LYS A 77 -0.78 -4.93 8.28
CA LYS A 77 -1.75 -4.62 9.34
C LYS A 77 -1.03 -4.35 10.67
N PRO A 78 -0.23 -3.27 10.77
CA PRO A 78 0.71 -3.08 11.89
C PRO A 78 0.04 -2.88 13.25
N ARG A 79 -1.27 -2.58 13.29
CA ARG A 79 -2.03 -2.51 14.54
C ARG A 79 -2.27 -3.89 15.15
N LEU A 80 -2.60 -4.86 14.33
CA LEU A 80 -3.04 -6.19 14.75
C LEU A 80 -1.94 -7.25 14.66
N GLU A 81 -1.06 -7.12 13.70
CA GLU A 81 -0.07 -8.13 13.36
C GLU A 81 1.34 -7.55 13.35
N SER A 82 2.34 -8.39 13.52
CA SER A 82 3.75 -8.00 13.55
C SER A 82 4.45 -8.31 12.23
N CYS A 83 5.60 -7.67 12.05
CA CYS A 83 6.56 -8.01 11.01
C CYS A 83 7.40 -9.21 11.49
N ASP A 84 6.79 -10.40 11.47
CA ASP A 84 7.39 -11.64 11.96
C ASP A 84 8.14 -12.43 10.88
N GLN A 85 8.70 -13.57 11.29
CA GLN A 85 9.46 -14.43 10.39
C GLN A 85 8.59 -15.00 9.26
N ASP A 86 7.32 -15.29 9.51
CA ASP A 86 6.41 -15.83 8.48
C ASP A 86 6.16 -14.80 7.37
N PHE A 87 6.00 -13.52 7.73
CA PHE A 87 5.87 -12.44 6.75
C PHE A 87 7.17 -12.22 5.96
N GLU A 88 8.32 -12.30 6.63
CA GLU A 88 9.62 -12.22 5.97
C GLU A 88 9.83 -13.40 5.00
N ASP A 89 9.54 -14.63 5.41
CA ASP A 89 9.68 -15.83 4.59
C ASP A 89 8.76 -15.77 3.34
N MET A 90 7.56 -15.19 3.50
CA MET A 90 6.65 -14.94 2.39
C MET A 90 7.27 -13.99 1.35
N ILE A 91 7.93 -12.93 1.78
CA ILE A 91 8.64 -12.01 0.88
C ILE A 91 9.83 -12.72 0.23
N ALA A 92 10.66 -13.38 1.00
CA ALA A 92 11.86 -14.06 0.52
C ALA A 92 11.55 -15.11 -0.55
N SER A 93 10.49 -15.89 -0.33
CA SER A 93 10.07 -16.99 -1.23
C SER A 93 9.38 -16.51 -2.51
N ASN A 94 8.97 -15.23 -2.59
CA ASN A 94 8.20 -14.69 -3.71
C ASN A 94 8.80 -13.36 -4.24
N ARG A 95 10.11 -13.16 -4.05
CA ARG A 95 10.79 -11.90 -4.37
C ARG A 95 10.65 -11.48 -5.84
N ASP A 96 10.51 -12.43 -6.73
CA ASP A 96 10.38 -12.25 -8.18
C ASP A 96 9.03 -11.64 -8.61
N ILE A 97 8.00 -11.74 -7.77
CA ILE A 97 6.65 -11.22 -8.05
C ILE A 97 6.17 -10.15 -7.05
N ILE A 98 6.98 -9.85 -6.03
CA ILE A 98 6.70 -8.79 -5.05
C ILE A 98 7.46 -7.53 -5.43
N TYR A 99 6.73 -6.43 -5.54
CA TYR A 99 7.23 -5.12 -5.99
C TYR A 99 7.22 -4.05 -4.89
N GLY A 100 6.73 -4.35 -3.69
CA GLY A 100 6.73 -3.41 -2.58
C GLY A 100 5.81 -3.79 -1.44
N ILE A 101 5.81 -2.95 -0.40
CA ILE A 101 4.94 -3.07 0.78
C ILE A 101 3.91 -1.96 0.76
N LYS A 102 2.62 -2.30 0.95
CA LYS A 102 1.50 -1.35 1.01
C LYS A 102 1.06 -1.10 2.43
N VAL A 103 1.02 0.16 2.81
CA VAL A 103 0.54 0.64 4.11
C VAL A 103 -0.71 1.48 3.92
N HIS A 104 -1.70 1.32 4.81
CA HIS A 104 -2.89 2.17 4.83
C HIS A 104 -3.13 2.72 6.25
N PRO A 105 -2.40 3.78 6.66
CA PRO A 105 -2.40 4.26 8.04
C PRO A 105 -3.78 4.65 8.56
N TYR A 106 -4.60 5.32 7.73
CA TYR A 106 -5.97 5.72 8.09
C TYR A 106 -6.83 4.54 8.54
N HIS A 107 -6.83 3.42 7.79
CA HIS A 107 -7.63 2.25 8.14
C HIS A 107 -7.04 1.47 9.32
N SER A 108 -5.73 1.33 9.39
CA SER A 108 -5.07 0.66 10.51
C SER A 108 -5.04 1.49 11.79
N LYS A 109 -5.44 2.77 11.74
CA LYS A 109 -5.36 3.70 12.88
C LYS A 109 -3.97 3.70 13.53
N MET A 110 -2.96 3.64 12.70
CA MET A 110 -1.55 3.58 13.10
C MET A 110 -0.76 4.60 12.29
N ALA A 111 -0.13 5.55 12.98
CA ALA A 111 0.68 6.57 12.32
C ALA A 111 1.80 5.95 11.49
N PHE A 112 2.04 6.49 10.29
CA PHE A 112 3.03 5.94 9.34
C PHE A 112 4.44 5.89 9.94
N ASN A 113 4.80 6.81 10.83
CA ASN A 113 6.10 6.85 11.49
C ASN A 113 6.19 6.02 12.78
N SER A 114 5.16 5.25 13.15
CA SER A 114 5.16 4.41 14.35
C SER A 114 6.24 3.32 14.30
N ASP A 115 6.72 2.88 15.47
CA ASP A 115 7.76 1.85 15.56
C ASP A 115 7.36 0.55 14.86
N LYS A 116 6.08 0.16 14.94
CA LYS A 116 5.57 -1.03 14.26
C LYS A 116 5.62 -0.91 12.73
N VAL A 117 5.27 0.24 12.16
CA VAL A 117 5.42 0.47 10.71
C VAL A 117 6.89 0.47 10.30
N GLN A 118 7.76 1.00 11.16
CA GLN A 118 9.20 1.00 10.88
C GLN A 118 9.82 -0.41 10.86
N GLU A 119 9.25 -1.41 11.51
CA GLU A 119 9.69 -2.81 11.35
C GLU A 119 9.55 -3.26 9.89
N TYR A 120 8.42 -2.98 9.27
CA TYR A 120 8.19 -3.28 7.86
C TYR A 120 9.05 -2.41 6.91
N ILE A 121 9.34 -1.15 7.28
CA ILE A 121 10.26 -0.30 6.50
C ILE A 121 11.68 -0.90 6.52
N ARG A 122 12.16 -1.39 7.66
CA ARG A 122 13.46 -2.09 7.76
C ARG A 122 13.48 -3.37 6.92
N LEU A 123 12.38 -4.11 6.91
CA LEU A 123 12.24 -5.28 6.05
C LEU A 123 12.24 -4.89 4.56
N ALA A 124 11.52 -3.83 4.19
CA ALA A 124 11.56 -3.28 2.84
C ALA A 124 12.99 -2.91 2.42
N GLN A 125 13.75 -2.25 3.30
CA GLN A 125 15.16 -1.94 3.06
C GLN A 125 16.02 -3.20 2.84
N LYS A 126 15.81 -4.24 3.66
CA LYS A 126 16.55 -5.52 3.54
C LYS A 126 16.35 -6.18 2.19
N TYR A 127 15.15 -6.08 1.62
CA TYR A 127 14.78 -6.73 0.36
C TYR A 127 14.75 -5.76 -0.84
N ASP A 128 15.25 -4.54 -0.70
CA ASP A 128 15.23 -3.51 -1.75
C ASP A 128 13.83 -3.33 -2.35
N LEU A 129 12.84 -3.13 -1.48
CA LEU A 129 11.44 -2.93 -1.83
C LEU A 129 11.01 -1.50 -1.53
N PRO A 130 10.22 -0.85 -2.40
CA PRO A 130 9.57 0.40 -2.06
C PRO A 130 8.45 0.21 -1.03
N VAL A 131 8.16 1.28 -0.30
CA VAL A 131 7.00 1.36 0.60
C VAL A 131 5.98 2.33 0.02
N VAL A 132 4.77 1.84 -0.20
CA VAL A 132 3.66 2.58 -0.82
C VAL A 132 2.62 2.88 0.23
N SER A 133 2.46 4.14 0.61
CA SER A 133 1.54 4.57 1.66
C SER A 133 0.32 5.29 1.11
N HIS A 134 -0.87 4.96 1.61
CA HIS A 134 -1.98 5.89 1.52
C HIS A 134 -1.62 7.18 2.24
N THR A 135 -1.88 8.33 1.62
CA THR A 135 -1.72 9.64 2.24
C THR A 135 -2.99 10.47 2.13
N SER A 136 -3.33 11.19 3.18
CA SER A 136 -4.52 12.02 3.26
C SER A 136 -4.38 13.12 4.32
N ASN A 137 -5.47 13.87 4.57
CA ASN A 137 -5.51 14.98 5.53
C ASN A 137 -5.62 14.55 7.00
N ASP A 138 -5.69 13.25 7.30
CA ASP A 138 -5.65 12.75 8.68
C ASP A 138 -4.22 12.64 9.21
N TYR A 139 -4.09 12.64 10.54
CA TYR A 139 -2.77 12.61 11.19
C TYR A 139 -1.97 11.35 10.82
N GLU A 140 -2.59 10.16 10.90
CA GLU A 140 -1.92 8.89 10.69
C GLU A 140 -1.34 8.75 9.28
N SER A 141 -2.01 9.34 8.28
CA SER A 141 -1.66 9.28 6.86
C SER A 141 -1.04 10.57 6.33
N SER A 142 -0.63 11.49 7.20
CA SER A 142 -0.07 12.77 6.77
C SER A 142 1.14 12.60 5.85
N PRO A 143 1.23 13.34 4.73
CA PRO A 143 2.41 13.38 3.87
C PRO A 143 3.70 13.68 4.63
N GLN A 144 3.63 14.51 5.67
CA GLN A 144 4.77 14.86 6.51
C GLN A 144 5.39 13.62 7.19
N LEU A 145 4.58 12.65 7.66
CA LEU A 145 5.09 11.44 8.29
C LEU A 145 5.83 10.54 7.30
N VAL A 146 5.37 10.49 6.04
CA VAL A 146 6.07 9.75 4.98
C VAL A 146 7.41 10.42 4.65
N TYR A 147 7.43 11.74 4.58
CA TYR A 147 8.67 12.53 4.39
C TYR A 147 9.69 12.29 5.50
N GLU A 148 9.27 12.28 6.77
CA GLU A 148 10.14 11.97 7.91
C GLU A 148 10.78 10.59 7.79
N MET A 149 10.00 9.58 7.33
CA MET A 149 10.53 8.24 7.13
C MET A 149 11.46 8.16 5.91
N ALA A 150 11.19 8.92 4.84
CA ALA A 150 12.08 9.01 3.70
C ALA A 150 13.43 9.64 4.04
N LEU A 151 13.45 10.63 4.94
CA LEU A 151 14.70 11.19 5.50
C LEU A 151 15.44 10.16 6.35
N LYS A 152 14.72 9.41 7.19
CA LYS A 152 15.30 8.43 8.11
C LYS A 152 15.85 7.19 7.41
N TYR A 153 15.23 6.78 6.30
CA TYR A 153 15.57 5.59 5.52
C TYR A 153 15.93 5.97 4.06
N PRO A 154 17.08 6.61 3.81
CA PRO A 154 17.41 7.17 2.50
C PRO A 154 17.61 6.11 1.40
N ASN A 155 17.77 4.85 1.77
CA ASN A 155 17.91 3.72 0.84
C ASN A 155 16.57 3.02 0.53
N VAL A 156 15.44 3.51 1.06
CA VAL A 156 14.10 3.01 0.75
C VAL A 156 13.37 4.02 -0.09
N ASN A 157 12.77 3.60 -1.19
CA ASN A 157 11.88 4.42 -1.98
C ASN A 157 10.49 4.46 -1.35
N PHE A 158 9.92 5.64 -1.19
CA PHE A 158 8.57 5.85 -0.66
C PHE A 158 7.66 6.43 -1.72
N VAL A 159 6.43 5.94 -1.78
CA VAL A 159 5.40 6.47 -2.69
C VAL A 159 4.20 6.95 -1.88
N MET A 160 3.88 8.23 -1.99
CA MET A 160 2.67 8.85 -1.45
C MET A 160 1.52 8.62 -2.41
N CYS A 161 0.62 7.66 -2.11
CA CYS A 161 -0.62 7.53 -2.86
C CYS A 161 -1.48 8.79 -2.67
N HIS A 162 -2.04 9.28 -3.76
CA HIS A 162 -2.94 10.45 -3.80
C HIS A 162 -2.28 11.80 -3.48
N MET A 163 -1.00 11.81 -3.10
CA MET A 163 -0.27 13.02 -2.70
C MET A 163 -1.06 13.87 -1.68
N GLY A 164 -1.67 13.21 -0.66
CA GLY A 164 -2.50 13.86 0.36
C GLY A 164 -3.98 13.97 -0.06
N LEU A 165 -4.69 12.84 -0.07
CA LEU A 165 -6.14 12.81 -0.36
C LEU A 165 -6.91 13.79 0.52
N ALA A 166 -7.88 14.50 -0.06
CA ALA A 166 -8.69 15.54 0.59
C ALA A 166 -7.90 16.79 1.05
N THR A 167 -6.73 17.03 0.48
CA THR A 167 -5.98 18.29 0.58
C THR A 167 -5.92 18.97 -0.79
N ASP A 168 -5.17 20.09 -0.88
CA ASP A 168 -4.84 20.72 -2.16
C ASP A 168 -3.59 20.11 -2.83
N ASN A 169 -3.01 19.05 -2.26
CA ASN A 169 -1.83 18.31 -2.70
C ASN A 169 -0.51 19.11 -2.68
N GLN A 170 -0.51 20.40 -2.42
CA GLN A 170 0.68 21.25 -2.53
C GLN A 170 1.78 20.83 -1.56
N GLU A 171 1.44 20.58 -0.29
CA GLU A 171 2.41 20.13 0.71
C GLU A 171 3.13 18.85 0.24
N ALA A 172 2.38 17.85 -0.22
CA ALA A 172 2.97 16.58 -0.67
C ALA A 172 3.90 16.79 -1.88
N ILE A 173 3.50 17.61 -2.86
CA ILE A 173 4.31 17.94 -4.04
C ILE A 173 5.62 18.62 -3.61
N GLU A 174 5.55 19.58 -2.69
CA GLU A 174 6.74 20.28 -2.16
C GLU A 174 7.68 19.32 -1.39
N LEU A 175 7.12 18.37 -0.63
CA LEU A 175 7.90 17.38 0.10
C LEU A 175 8.58 16.38 -0.85
N ILE A 176 7.87 15.92 -1.87
CA ILE A 176 8.41 15.02 -2.90
C ILE A 176 9.58 15.67 -3.63
N ALA A 177 9.48 16.96 -3.96
CA ALA A 177 10.55 17.68 -4.63
C ALA A 177 11.86 17.82 -3.83
N LYS A 178 11.84 17.57 -2.52
CA LYS A 178 13.00 17.71 -1.63
C LYS A 178 13.87 16.46 -1.53
N LEU A 179 13.34 15.27 -1.87
CA LEU A 179 14.03 14.00 -1.63
C LEU A 179 14.06 13.11 -2.88
N PRO A 180 15.20 12.51 -3.23
CA PRO A 180 15.32 11.65 -4.41
C PRO A 180 14.66 10.28 -4.25
N ASN A 181 14.33 9.87 -3.02
CA ASN A 181 13.68 8.61 -2.70
C ASN A 181 12.19 8.75 -2.31
N LEU A 182 11.60 9.91 -2.63
CA LEU A 182 10.19 10.18 -2.35
C LEU A 182 9.44 10.46 -3.66
N TYR A 183 8.34 9.73 -3.87
CA TYR A 183 7.53 9.78 -5.08
C TYR A 183 6.05 9.96 -4.73
N GLY A 184 5.24 10.33 -5.71
CA GLY A 184 3.78 10.39 -5.56
C GLY A 184 3.07 9.71 -6.71
N ASP A 185 1.85 9.22 -6.47
CA ASP A 185 0.92 8.86 -7.53
C ASP A 185 -0.18 9.92 -7.69
N THR A 186 -0.78 9.95 -8.86
CA THR A 186 -1.79 10.93 -9.24
C THR A 186 -3.22 10.40 -9.11
N ALA A 187 -3.42 9.24 -8.48
CA ALA A 187 -4.76 8.69 -8.27
C ALA A 187 -5.57 9.62 -7.35
N TRP A 188 -6.77 9.99 -7.76
CA TRP A 188 -7.65 10.95 -7.04
C TRP A 188 -7.10 12.39 -6.96
N VAL A 189 -6.01 12.69 -7.62
CA VAL A 189 -5.51 14.06 -7.75
C VAL A 189 -6.28 14.76 -8.87
N ARG A 190 -6.62 16.01 -8.66
CA ARG A 190 -7.32 16.81 -9.68
C ARG A 190 -6.41 17.00 -10.91
N ALA A 191 -7.00 16.90 -12.10
CA ALA A 191 -6.24 16.99 -13.36
C ALA A 191 -5.52 18.34 -13.58
N ASP A 192 -5.99 19.39 -12.93
CA ASP A 192 -5.37 20.73 -12.99
C ASP A 192 -4.18 20.89 -12.01
N MET A 193 -3.89 19.87 -11.20
CA MET A 193 -2.76 19.82 -10.26
C MET A 193 -1.61 18.91 -10.75
N VAL A 194 -1.73 18.26 -11.89
CA VAL A 194 -0.76 17.28 -12.43
C VAL A 194 -0.02 17.85 -13.65
#